data_c1a3291898908b8fde2be0746da813e7
#
_entry.id   c1a3291898908b8fde2be0746da813e7
#
_cell.length_a   1.000
_cell.length_b   1.000
_cell.length_c   1.000
_cell.angle_alpha   90.00
_cell.angle_beta   90.00
_cell.angle_gamma   90.00
#
_symmetry.space_group_name_H-M   'P 1'
#
loop_
_entity.id
_entity.type
_entity.pdbx_description
1 polymer ?
#
loop_
_entity_poly.entity_id
_entity_poly.type
_entity_poly.pdbx_seq_one_letter_code
_entity_poly.pdbx_strand_id
1 'polypeptide(L)'
;IAHPMKKLPNQAEAVMGVIEIDGSGKGWLAPIDRRVRHATPISDLAGAEPGNLVLAEPAGRSPRAGVRVIQVLGDPLAPKAFSLIAIHKHGIPHVFPGEVLDEGQHAAKLPLSEDRREDLRHLPIVAIDPADARDHDDAIWAEPDGAGGFRAVVAIADVSFYVRPGGKLDREARKRGNSVYFPDRVVPM
;
A
#
# COMPACT_ATOMS: atom_id res chain seq x y z
N ILE A 1 -20.30 10.43 -22.55
CA ILE A 1 -21.20 9.49 -21.84
C ILE A 1 -20.30 8.51 -21.14
N ALA A 2 -20.22 8.58 -19.79
CA ALA A 2 -19.46 7.62 -19.02
C ALA A 2 -20.26 6.31 -18.89
N HIS A 3 -19.70 5.20 -19.35
CA HIS A 3 -20.29 3.89 -19.10
C HIS A 3 -19.84 3.40 -17.73
N PRO A 4 -20.76 2.91 -16.85
CA PRO A 4 -20.37 2.34 -15.58
C PRO A 4 -19.52 1.09 -15.85
N MET A 5 -18.28 1.11 -15.38
CA MET A 5 -17.44 -0.08 -15.37
C MET A 5 -18.12 -1.17 -14.54
N LYS A 6 -18.09 -2.39 -15.03
CA LYS A 6 -18.64 -3.58 -14.37
C LYS A 6 -18.12 -3.62 -12.91
N LYS A 7 -19.03 -3.55 -11.94
CA LYS A 7 -18.67 -3.75 -10.53
C LYS A 7 -17.89 -5.06 -10.42
N LEU A 8 -16.64 -4.98 -9.99
CA LEU A 8 -15.90 -6.18 -9.62
C LEU A 8 -16.71 -6.91 -8.53
N PRO A 9 -16.74 -8.25 -8.54
CA PRO A 9 -17.41 -8.99 -7.49
C PRO A 9 -16.82 -8.53 -6.15
N ASN A 10 -17.68 -8.15 -5.21
CA ASN A 10 -17.29 -7.85 -3.83
C ASN A 10 -16.50 -9.06 -3.32
N GLN A 11 -15.19 -8.95 -3.26
CA GLN A 11 -14.46 -9.67 -2.24
C GLN A 11 -15.05 -9.18 -0.93
N ALA A 12 -15.49 -10.09 -0.07
CA ALA A 12 -16.02 -9.77 1.23
C ALA A 12 -14.98 -8.87 1.92
N GLU A 13 -15.29 -7.56 2.00
CA GLU A 13 -14.35 -6.59 2.54
C GLU A 13 -14.11 -6.96 4.00
N ALA A 14 -12.85 -7.20 4.33
CA ALA A 14 -12.45 -7.41 5.71
C ALA A 14 -12.80 -6.15 6.52
N VAL A 15 -13.39 -6.35 7.69
CA VAL A 15 -13.83 -5.28 8.59
C VAL A 15 -12.83 -5.15 9.74
N MET A 16 -12.39 -3.94 10.01
CA MET A 16 -11.53 -3.66 11.15
C MET A 16 -12.36 -3.17 12.34
N GLY A 17 -12.04 -3.69 13.52
CA GLY A 17 -12.71 -3.31 14.75
C GLY A 17 -11.92 -3.71 15.99
N VAL A 18 -12.46 -3.35 17.15
CA VAL A 18 -11.92 -3.71 18.47
C VAL A 18 -12.79 -4.81 19.05
N ILE A 19 -12.16 -5.80 19.70
CA ILE A 19 -12.85 -6.88 20.39
C ILE A 19 -13.49 -6.35 21.66
N GLU A 20 -14.78 -6.57 21.82
CA GLU A 20 -15.52 -6.39 23.05
C GLU A 20 -16.13 -7.73 23.49
N ILE A 21 -16.14 -7.96 24.80
CA ILE A 21 -16.80 -9.14 25.39
C ILE A 21 -17.95 -8.63 26.26
N ASP A 22 -19.15 -9.13 26.03
CA ASP A 22 -20.31 -8.78 26.83
C ASP A 22 -20.36 -9.55 28.17
N GLY A 23 -21.30 -9.18 29.04
CA GLY A 23 -21.47 -9.84 30.34
C GLY A 23 -21.83 -11.33 30.30
N SER A 24 -22.16 -11.88 29.13
CA SER A 24 -22.40 -13.31 28.89
C SER A 24 -21.18 -14.04 28.35
N GLY A 25 -20.06 -13.37 28.14
CA GLY A 25 -18.83 -13.92 27.57
C GLY A 25 -18.83 -13.99 26.04
N LYS A 26 -19.79 -13.38 25.36
CA LYS A 26 -19.88 -13.37 23.90
C LYS A 26 -19.04 -12.25 23.31
N GLY A 27 -18.29 -12.58 22.25
CA GLY A 27 -17.44 -11.62 21.52
C GLY A 27 -18.21 -10.79 20.51
N TRP A 28 -17.88 -9.53 20.45
CA TRP A 28 -18.40 -8.54 19.52
C TRP A 28 -17.26 -7.74 18.89
N LEU A 29 -17.39 -7.43 17.60
CA LEU A 29 -16.50 -6.53 16.89
C LEU A 29 -17.11 -5.13 16.91
N ALA A 30 -16.53 -4.23 17.71
CA ALA A 30 -16.86 -2.81 17.71
C ALA A 30 -16.14 -2.16 16.53
N PRO A 31 -16.88 -1.63 15.52
CA PRO A 31 -16.25 -1.08 14.33
C PRO A 31 -15.50 0.22 14.63
N ILE A 32 -14.33 0.41 14.03
CA ILE A 32 -13.58 1.67 14.13
C ILE A 32 -14.23 2.79 13.31
N ASP A 33 -14.91 2.43 12.22
CA ASP A 33 -15.64 3.41 11.43
C ASP A 33 -16.90 3.86 12.17
N ARG A 34 -16.91 5.10 12.65
CA ARG A 34 -18.03 5.70 13.36
C ARG A 34 -19.33 5.78 12.55
N ARG A 35 -19.27 5.55 11.24
CA ARG A 35 -20.47 5.46 10.39
C ARG A 35 -21.21 4.13 10.58
N VAL A 36 -20.51 3.11 11.02
CA VAL A 36 -21.10 1.80 11.36
C VAL A 36 -21.49 1.82 12.84
N ARG A 37 -22.79 1.83 13.11
CA ARG A 37 -23.32 2.03 14.47
C ARG A 37 -23.48 0.77 15.30
N HIS A 38 -23.36 -0.40 14.70
CA HIS A 38 -23.66 -1.66 15.37
C HIS A 38 -22.43 -2.57 15.44
N ALA A 39 -22.14 -3.05 16.65
CA ALA A 39 -21.18 -4.11 16.83
C ALA A 39 -21.68 -5.39 16.16
N THR A 40 -20.76 -6.14 15.56
CA THR A 40 -21.06 -7.38 14.86
C THR A 40 -20.64 -8.58 15.71
N PRO A 41 -21.49 -9.61 15.89
CA PRO A 41 -21.11 -10.78 16.67
C PRO A 41 -19.92 -11.50 16.03
N ILE A 42 -19.00 -11.98 16.88
CA ILE A 42 -17.83 -12.74 16.45
C ILE A 42 -18.12 -14.22 16.65
N SER A 43 -17.91 -15.00 15.59
CA SER A 43 -18.04 -16.46 15.63
C SER A 43 -16.75 -17.18 16.04
N ASP A 44 -15.59 -16.55 15.74
CA ASP A 44 -14.26 -17.08 16.07
C ASP A 44 -13.32 -15.91 16.38
N LEU A 45 -12.73 -15.93 17.57
CA LEU A 45 -11.80 -14.93 18.05
C LEU A 45 -10.36 -15.15 17.58
N ALA A 46 -10.02 -16.34 17.07
CA ALA A 46 -8.67 -16.71 16.63
C ALA A 46 -7.57 -16.35 17.65
N GLY A 47 -7.87 -16.45 18.95
CA GLY A 47 -6.96 -16.10 20.04
C GLY A 47 -6.85 -14.60 20.36
N ALA A 48 -7.72 -13.76 19.78
CA ALA A 48 -7.76 -12.35 20.13
C ALA A 48 -8.37 -12.13 21.52
N GLU A 49 -7.83 -11.15 22.24
CA GLU A 49 -8.28 -10.75 23.58
C GLU A 49 -9.17 -9.51 23.53
N PRO A 50 -10.00 -9.26 24.55
CA PRO A 50 -10.77 -8.02 24.69
C PRO A 50 -9.84 -6.81 24.60
N GLY A 51 -10.26 -5.78 23.85
CA GLY A 51 -9.49 -4.59 23.60
C GLY A 51 -8.52 -4.70 22.41
N ASN A 52 -8.27 -5.88 21.85
CA ASN A 52 -7.45 -6.00 20.68
C ASN A 52 -8.12 -5.40 19.44
N LEU A 53 -7.34 -4.66 18.67
CA LEU A 53 -7.63 -4.29 17.30
C LEU A 53 -7.45 -5.52 16.42
N VAL A 54 -8.44 -5.83 15.60
CA VAL A 54 -8.42 -7.00 14.72
C VAL A 54 -8.94 -6.68 13.33
N LEU A 55 -8.53 -7.50 12.39
CA LEU A 55 -9.14 -7.62 11.08
C LEU A 55 -10.02 -8.87 11.08
N ALA A 56 -11.24 -8.74 10.62
CA ALA A 56 -12.22 -9.81 10.58
C ALA A 56 -12.91 -9.88 9.22
N GLU A 57 -13.36 -11.05 8.82
CA GLU A 57 -14.12 -11.24 7.60
C GLU A 57 -15.51 -11.85 7.93
N PRO A 58 -16.50 -11.71 7.03
CA PRO A 58 -17.79 -12.34 7.23
C PRO A 58 -17.65 -13.85 7.44
N ALA A 59 -18.23 -14.39 8.51
CA ALA A 59 -18.20 -15.83 8.83
C ALA A 59 -19.09 -16.67 7.91
N GLY A 60 -19.92 -16.04 7.07
CA GLY A 60 -20.81 -16.70 6.14
C GLY A 60 -21.55 -15.70 5.25
N ARG A 61 -22.44 -16.22 4.39
CA ARG A 61 -23.22 -15.39 3.44
C ARG A 61 -24.38 -14.62 4.10
N SER A 62 -24.80 -15.04 5.28
CA SER A 62 -25.88 -14.40 6.03
C SER A 62 -25.35 -13.29 6.92
N PRO A 63 -25.99 -12.12 6.98
CA PRO A 63 -25.63 -11.06 7.93
C PRO A 63 -25.66 -11.53 9.41
N ARG A 64 -26.43 -12.58 9.72
CA ARG A 64 -26.53 -13.16 11.07
C ARG A 64 -25.34 -14.08 11.42
N ALA A 65 -24.55 -14.49 10.42
CA ALA A 65 -23.39 -15.36 10.66
C ALA A 65 -22.28 -14.66 11.45
N GLY A 66 -22.33 -13.33 11.53
CA GLY A 66 -21.29 -12.53 12.18
C GLY A 66 -19.99 -12.49 11.40
N VAL A 67 -18.90 -12.26 12.11
CA VAL A 67 -17.54 -12.20 11.55
C VAL A 67 -16.63 -13.19 12.27
N ARG A 68 -15.54 -13.59 11.60
CA ARG A 68 -14.43 -14.30 12.23
C ARG A 68 -13.15 -13.48 12.14
N VAL A 69 -12.35 -13.50 13.17
CA VAL A 69 -11.05 -12.82 13.19
C VAL A 69 -10.10 -13.56 12.26
N ILE A 70 -9.42 -12.81 11.37
CA ILE A 70 -8.41 -13.33 10.46
C ILE A 70 -7.00 -12.86 10.84
N GLN A 71 -6.90 -11.74 11.57
CA GLN A 71 -5.64 -11.20 12.01
C GLN A 71 -5.80 -10.36 13.27
N VAL A 72 -4.93 -10.58 14.26
CA VAL A 72 -4.79 -9.72 15.45
C VAL A 72 -3.75 -8.65 15.16
N LEU A 73 -4.12 -7.39 15.34
CA LEU A 73 -3.29 -6.22 15.07
C LEU A 73 -2.71 -5.60 16.35
N GLY A 74 -3.23 -6.02 17.51
CA GLY A 74 -2.76 -5.62 18.83
C GLY A 74 -3.52 -4.44 19.43
N ASP A 75 -2.82 -3.56 20.16
CA ASP A 75 -3.40 -2.41 20.84
C ASP A 75 -3.86 -1.33 19.82
N PRO A 76 -5.15 -0.94 19.79
CA PRO A 76 -5.67 0.10 18.91
C PRO A 76 -5.04 1.48 19.16
N LEU A 77 -4.46 1.72 20.32
CA LEU A 77 -3.79 2.98 20.67
C LEU A 77 -2.28 2.96 20.39
N ALA A 78 -1.73 1.82 19.98
CA ALA A 78 -0.33 1.74 19.57
C ALA A 78 -0.07 2.65 18.35
N PRO A 79 1.05 3.38 18.28
CA PRO A 79 1.36 4.27 17.16
C PRO A 79 1.24 3.59 15.78
N LYS A 80 1.64 2.32 15.66
CA LYS A 80 1.54 1.54 14.44
C LYS A 80 0.11 1.19 14.04
N ALA A 81 -0.86 1.25 14.95
CA ALA A 81 -2.26 0.95 14.66
C ALA A 81 -2.90 2.06 13.83
N PHE A 82 -2.49 3.33 14.01
CA PHE A 82 -3.09 4.45 13.30
C PHE A 82 -2.92 4.36 11.79
N SER A 83 -1.74 4.00 11.31
CA SER A 83 -1.50 3.80 9.88
C SER A 83 -2.29 2.61 9.32
N LEU A 84 -2.37 1.49 10.05
CA LEU A 84 -3.19 0.34 9.65
C LEU A 84 -4.67 0.71 9.57
N ILE A 85 -5.19 1.44 10.57
CA ILE A 85 -6.56 1.93 10.57
C ILE A 85 -6.81 2.82 9.35
N ALA A 86 -5.90 3.74 9.05
CA ALA A 86 -6.02 4.62 7.88
C ALA A 86 -6.00 3.83 6.56
N ILE A 87 -5.08 2.87 6.42
CA ILE A 87 -4.97 1.99 5.26
C ILE A 87 -6.30 1.28 5.00
N HIS A 88 -6.85 0.62 6.00
CA HIS A 88 -8.10 -0.11 5.86
C HIS A 88 -9.32 0.81 5.68
N LYS A 89 -9.40 1.90 6.45
CA LYS A 89 -10.50 2.88 6.35
C LYS A 89 -10.61 3.51 4.97
N HIS A 90 -9.48 3.76 4.31
CA HIS A 90 -9.42 4.38 3.00
C HIS A 90 -9.27 3.37 1.85
N GLY A 91 -9.26 2.07 2.14
CA GLY A 91 -9.13 1.01 1.14
C GLY A 91 -7.81 1.10 0.37
N ILE A 92 -6.72 1.53 1.04
CA ILE A 92 -5.41 1.66 0.40
C ILE A 92 -4.85 0.27 0.12
N PRO A 93 -4.55 -0.09 -1.14
CA PRO A 93 -3.97 -1.38 -1.49
C PRO A 93 -2.56 -1.49 -0.88
N HIS A 94 -2.36 -2.37 0.09
CA HIS A 94 -1.10 -2.47 0.84
C HIS A 94 -0.44 -3.85 0.75
N VAL A 95 -1.14 -4.84 0.19
CA VAL A 95 -0.61 -6.18 -0.04
C VAL A 95 -0.41 -6.38 -1.54
N PHE A 96 0.77 -6.80 -1.95
CA PHE A 96 1.04 -7.16 -3.33
C PHE A 96 0.60 -8.60 -3.60
N PRO A 97 -0.12 -8.87 -4.71
CA PRO A 97 -0.33 -10.23 -5.18
C PRO A 97 1.00 -10.95 -5.44
N GLY A 98 1.07 -12.27 -5.16
CA GLY A 98 2.29 -13.04 -5.37
C GLY A 98 2.85 -12.93 -6.78
N GLU A 99 1.98 -12.96 -7.77
CA GLU A 99 2.36 -12.81 -9.19
C GLU A 99 2.98 -11.44 -9.54
N VAL A 100 2.68 -10.39 -8.79
CA VAL A 100 3.31 -9.06 -8.95
C VAL A 100 4.70 -9.07 -8.32
N LEU A 101 4.84 -9.70 -7.15
CA LEU A 101 6.14 -9.88 -6.48
C LEU A 101 7.09 -10.71 -7.34
N ASP A 102 6.60 -11.80 -7.96
CA ASP A 102 7.39 -12.65 -8.85
C ASP A 102 7.89 -11.86 -10.08
N GLU A 103 7.02 -11.06 -10.71
CA GLU A 103 7.39 -10.21 -11.84
C GLU A 103 8.42 -9.16 -11.42
N GLY A 104 8.25 -8.55 -10.25
CA GLY A 104 9.20 -7.57 -9.69
C GLY A 104 10.58 -8.19 -9.43
N GLN A 105 10.62 -9.36 -8.81
CA GLN A 105 11.87 -10.09 -8.58
C GLN A 105 12.57 -10.49 -9.88
N HIS A 106 11.82 -10.80 -10.91
CA HIS A 106 12.37 -11.11 -12.24
C HIS A 106 12.92 -9.86 -12.90
N ALA A 107 12.15 -8.78 -12.90
CA ALA A 107 12.55 -7.50 -13.47
C ALA A 107 13.83 -6.95 -12.81
N ALA A 108 13.94 -7.05 -11.48
CA ALA A 108 15.11 -6.58 -10.73
C ALA A 108 16.43 -7.30 -11.11
N LYS A 109 16.36 -8.48 -11.73
CA LYS A 109 17.53 -9.24 -12.18
C LYS A 109 17.93 -8.95 -13.64
N LEU A 110 17.16 -8.15 -14.35
CA LEU A 110 17.47 -7.80 -15.74
C LEU A 110 18.75 -6.97 -15.78
N PRO A 111 19.70 -7.32 -16.66
CA PRO A 111 20.88 -6.51 -16.87
C PRO A 111 20.48 -5.18 -17.50
N LEU A 112 21.09 -4.10 -17.04
CA LEU A 112 20.88 -2.80 -17.65
C LEU A 112 21.37 -2.84 -19.10
N SER A 113 20.49 -2.51 -20.06
CA SER A 113 20.89 -2.34 -21.46
C SER A 113 21.53 -0.95 -21.63
N GLU A 114 22.68 -0.91 -22.30
CA GLU A 114 23.33 0.35 -22.69
C GLU A 114 22.80 0.90 -24.02
N ASP A 115 21.97 0.13 -24.73
CA ASP A 115 21.37 0.55 -26.00
C ASP A 115 20.57 1.85 -25.84
N ARG A 116 20.90 2.84 -26.69
CA ARG A 116 20.23 4.16 -26.73
C ARG A 116 20.32 4.94 -25.42
N ARG A 117 21.39 4.70 -24.64
CA ARG A 117 21.68 5.44 -23.42
C ARG A 117 22.95 6.25 -23.61
N GLU A 118 22.98 7.45 -23.05
CA GLU A 118 24.17 8.28 -22.98
C GLU A 118 24.87 8.08 -21.63
N ASP A 119 26.20 7.93 -21.66
CA ASP A 119 27.00 7.81 -20.44
C ASP A 119 27.28 9.20 -19.85
N LEU A 120 26.57 9.55 -18.80
CA LEU A 120 26.73 10.79 -18.05
C LEU A 120 27.52 10.65 -16.74
N ARG A 121 28.18 9.49 -16.49
CA ARG A 121 28.93 9.26 -15.25
C ARG A 121 30.12 10.18 -15.04
N HIS A 122 30.51 10.91 -16.08
CA HIS A 122 31.54 11.98 -15.99
C HIS A 122 31.02 13.27 -15.37
N LEU A 123 29.71 13.46 -15.27
CA LEU A 123 29.09 14.61 -14.63
C LEU A 123 28.88 14.34 -13.14
N PRO A 124 29.16 15.29 -12.24
CA PRO A 124 28.89 15.14 -10.81
C PRO A 124 27.40 15.38 -10.50
N ILE A 125 26.56 14.48 -11.04
CA ILE A 125 25.11 14.49 -10.83
C ILE A 125 24.84 14.05 -9.39
N VAL A 126 23.91 14.71 -8.69
CA VAL A 126 23.55 14.46 -7.31
C VAL A 126 22.04 14.23 -7.15
N ALA A 127 21.68 13.24 -6.34
CA ALA A 127 20.33 13.06 -5.82
C ALA A 127 20.24 13.71 -4.43
N ILE A 128 19.17 14.42 -4.15
CA ILE A 128 18.97 15.15 -2.87
C ILE A 128 17.64 14.72 -2.29
N ASP A 129 17.70 13.69 -1.46
CA ASP A 129 16.55 13.03 -0.83
C ASP A 129 16.64 13.09 0.69
N PRO A 130 15.51 12.96 1.40
CA PRO A 130 15.52 12.69 2.83
C PRO A 130 16.27 11.39 3.17
N ALA A 131 16.88 11.33 4.35
CA ALA A 131 17.68 10.17 4.78
C ALA A 131 16.90 8.84 4.82
N ASP A 132 15.58 8.89 4.93
CA ASP A 132 14.66 7.76 4.97
C ASP A 132 13.97 7.49 3.62
N ALA A 133 14.30 8.25 2.56
CA ALA A 133 13.80 7.98 1.21
C ALA A 133 14.22 6.59 0.73
N ARG A 134 13.31 5.92 0.01
CA ARG A 134 13.54 4.58 -0.56
C ARG A 134 13.48 4.56 -2.09
N ASP A 135 13.06 5.66 -2.68
CA ASP A 135 12.86 5.90 -4.09
C ASP A 135 13.74 7.10 -4.50
N HIS A 136 15.02 6.82 -4.72
CA HIS A 136 15.99 7.80 -5.25
C HIS A 136 15.88 7.80 -6.77
N ASP A 137 14.85 8.45 -7.32
CA ASP A 137 14.51 8.37 -8.73
C ASP A 137 14.90 9.63 -9.52
N ASP A 138 15.19 10.74 -8.86
CA ASP A 138 15.62 11.97 -9.53
C ASP A 138 16.99 12.45 -9.06
N ALA A 139 17.73 12.97 -10.02
CA ALA A 139 19.05 13.56 -9.80
C ALA A 139 19.27 14.75 -10.72
N ILE A 140 20.05 15.70 -10.25
CA ILE A 140 20.28 16.97 -10.94
C ILE A 140 21.76 17.32 -11.05
N TRP A 141 22.07 18.07 -12.07
CA TRP A 141 23.35 18.74 -12.26
C TRP A 141 23.16 20.03 -13.05
N ALA A 142 23.93 21.06 -12.74
CA ALA A 142 23.94 22.31 -13.50
C ALA A 142 25.31 22.97 -13.47
N GLU A 143 25.66 23.68 -14.58
CA GLU A 143 26.84 24.52 -14.69
C GLU A 143 26.51 25.80 -15.47
N PRO A 144 27.28 26.91 -15.30
CA PRO A 144 27.17 28.09 -16.17
C PRO A 144 27.50 27.72 -17.62
N ASP A 145 26.73 28.28 -18.59
CA ASP A 145 26.94 28.00 -20.01
C ASP A 145 27.98 28.93 -20.67
N GLY A 146 28.56 29.88 -19.90
CA GLY A 146 29.53 30.88 -20.39
C GLY A 146 28.90 32.07 -21.13
N ALA A 147 27.58 32.03 -21.38
CA ALA A 147 26.86 33.10 -22.07
C ALA A 147 25.89 33.86 -21.13
N GLY A 148 26.00 33.65 -19.82
CA GLY A 148 25.17 34.26 -18.78
C GLY A 148 23.95 33.42 -18.40
N GLY A 149 23.83 32.21 -18.91
CA GLY A 149 22.83 31.19 -18.57
C GLY A 149 23.44 29.97 -17.90
N PHE A 150 22.66 28.87 -17.85
CA PHE A 150 23.05 27.59 -17.26
C PHE A 150 22.70 26.45 -18.20
N ARG A 151 23.57 25.44 -18.24
CA ARG A 151 23.22 24.12 -18.75
C ARG A 151 22.86 23.23 -17.57
N ALA A 152 21.69 22.59 -17.62
CA ALA A 152 21.23 21.69 -16.56
C ALA A 152 20.88 20.32 -17.13
N VAL A 153 21.11 19.29 -16.33
CA VAL A 153 20.67 17.92 -16.58
C VAL A 153 19.74 17.52 -15.42
N VAL A 154 18.58 16.99 -15.78
CA VAL A 154 17.67 16.31 -14.85
C VAL A 154 17.60 14.85 -15.29
N ALA A 155 18.07 13.96 -14.45
CA ALA A 155 18.07 12.52 -14.69
C ALA A 155 16.99 11.88 -13.83
N ILE A 156 16.14 11.06 -14.45
CA ILE A 156 15.07 10.32 -13.77
C ILE A 156 15.32 8.83 -13.96
N ALA A 157 15.14 8.03 -12.91
CA ALA A 157 15.26 6.59 -12.98
C ALA A 157 14.33 6.00 -14.05
N ASP A 158 14.89 5.18 -14.94
CA ASP A 158 14.13 4.56 -16.03
C ASP A 158 13.29 3.39 -15.54
N VAL A 159 12.26 3.69 -14.76
CA VAL A 159 11.31 2.70 -14.23
C VAL A 159 10.65 1.91 -15.37
N SER A 160 10.45 2.53 -16.54
CA SER A 160 9.81 1.88 -17.69
C SER A 160 10.64 0.73 -18.28
N PHE A 161 11.93 0.69 -18.01
CA PHE A 161 12.78 -0.46 -18.36
C PHE A 161 12.37 -1.72 -17.61
N TYR A 162 12.01 -1.59 -16.35
CA TYR A 162 11.62 -2.68 -15.46
C TYR A 162 10.12 -2.95 -15.47
N VAL A 163 9.29 -1.90 -15.48
CA VAL A 163 7.83 -1.98 -15.46
C VAL A 163 7.30 -1.86 -16.88
N ARG A 164 7.02 -3.00 -17.51
CA ARG A 164 6.57 -3.03 -18.91
C ARG A 164 5.07 -2.77 -19.03
N PRO A 165 4.63 -1.97 -20.03
CA PRO A 165 3.22 -1.69 -20.26
C PRO A 165 2.39 -2.98 -20.39
N GLY A 166 1.29 -3.07 -19.67
CA GLY A 166 0.39 -4.22 -19.65
C GLY A 166 0.90 -5.41 -18.80
N GLY A 167 2.08 -5.33 -18.18
CA GLY A 167 2.58 -6.29 -17.20
C GLY A 167 1.76 -6.31 -15.91
N LYS A 168 2.05 -7.22 -15.01
CA LYS A 168 1.35 -7.32 -13.71
C LYS A 168 1.74 -6.17 -12.80
N LEU A 169 3.03 -5.76 -12.82
CA LEU A 169 3.53 -4.57 -12.13
C LEU A 169 2.82 -3.29 -12.63
N ASP A 170 2.73 -3.08 -13.96
CA ASP A 170 2.06 -1.92 -14.53
C ASP A 170 0.59 -1.84 -14.11
N ARG A 171 -0.13 -2.96 -14.17
CA ARG A 171 -1.53 -3.01 -13.75
C ARG A 171 -1.72 -2.74 -12.26
N GLU A 172 -0.84 -3.28 -11.41
CA GLU A 172 -0.89 -3.03 -9.97
C GLU A 172 -0.51 -1.58 -9.65
N ALA A 173 0.51 -1.02 -10.30
CA ALA A 173 0.91 0.38 -10.15
C ALA A 173 -0.24 1.34 -10.52
N ARG A 174 -0.91 1.09 -11.64
CA ARG A 174 -2.10 1.88 -12.05
C ARG A 174 -3.24 1.80 -11.04
N LYS A 175 -3.45 0.64 -10.42
CA LYS A 175 -4.47 0.44 -9.38
C LYS A 175 -4.13 1.23 -8.12
N ARG A 176 -2.85 1.31 -7.75
CA ARG A 176 -2.36 2.04 -6.58
C ARG A 176 -2.29 3.54 -6.81
N GLY A 177 -1.79 3.97 -7.95
CA GLY A 177 -1.72 5.34 -8.41
C GLY A 177 -0.53 6.14 -7.87
N ASN A 178 -0.14 5.91 -6.61
CA ASN A 178 0.98 6.56 -5.93
C ASN A 178 1.42 5.77 -4.69
N SER A 179 2.62 6.04 -4.19
CA SER A 179 3.04 5.60 -2.87
C SER A 179 2.37 6.45 -1.78
N VAL A 180 2.09 5.84 -0.63
CA VAL A 180 1.50 6.52 0.53
C VAL A 180 2.45 6.41 1.72
N TYR A 181 2.90 7.55 2.22
CA TYR A 181 3.85 7.64 3.31
C TYR A 181 3.14 7.89 4.63
N PHE A 182 3.41 7.04 5.62
CA PHE A 182 2.99 7.19 7.00
C PHE A 182 4.23 7.39 7.88
N PRO A 183 4.09 7.94 9.10
CA PRO A 183 5.25 8.13 9.98
C PRO A 183 6.00 6.83 10.34
N ASP A 184 5.32 5.68 10.28
CA ASP A 184 5.85 4.38 10.68
C ASP A 184 6.05 3.40 9.51
N ARG A 185 5.55 3.70 8.32
CA ARG A 185 5.63 2.82 7.15
C ARG A 185 5.35 3.53 5.84
N VAL A 186 5.78 2.90 4.76
CA VAL A 186 5.41 3.28 3.39
C VAL A 186 4.56 2.17 2.79
N VAL A 187 3.49 2.55 2.11
CA VAL A 187 2.73 1.68 1.20
C VAL A 187 3.16 2.05 -0.21
N PRO A 188 4.07 1.30 -0.83
CA PRO A 188 4.62 1.66 -2.14
C PRO A 188 3.60 1.44 -3.26
N MET A 189 3.78 2.22 -4.33
CA MET A 189 3.09 2.02 -5.60
C MET A 189 3.47 0.71 -6.27
#